data_14c6ac5e7dffc83ab1042b4c704fcfe5
#
_entry.id   14c6ac5e7dffc83ab1042b4c704fcfe5
#
_cell.length_a   1.000
_cell.length_b   1.000
_cell.length_c   1.000
_cell.angle_alpha   90.00
_cell.angle_beta   90.00
_cell.angle_gamma   90.00
#
_symmetry.space_group_name_H-M   'P 1'
#
loop_
_entity.id
_entity.type
_entity.pdbx_description
1 polymer ?
#
loop_
_entity_poly.entity_id
_entity_poly.type
_entity_poly.pdbx_seq_one_letter_code
_entity_poly.pdbx_strand_id
1 'polypeptide(L)'
;RFLPGIAAGEIHFAIGYSEPDAGSDLATLKTAARLEGDHFVVNGNKLWTSGIEAADFIWLAARTDPERARHLGISLLIVDAKAAGVSHTLIQTVGNVTAATYYDQVRVPREMLVGELHGGWKLITSQLNHERLGLGAWADKVFGPFRRVLLWARAADEQGLRAIDQPWVRRAL
;
A
#
# COMPACT_ATOMS: atom_id res chain seq x y z
N ARG A 1 7.55 16.39 13.68
CA ARG A 1 6.39 15.99 14.47
C ARG A 1 6.29 14.45 14.59
N PHE A 2 6.25 13.69 13.51
CA PHE A 2 6.00 12.24 13.53
C PHE A 2 7.25 11.35 13.63
N LEU A 3 8.41 11.81 13.11
CA LEU A 3 9.61 10.97 12.97
C LEU A 3 10.11 10.31 14.27
N PRO A 4 10.14 10.97 15.43
CA PRO A 4 10.56 10.30 16.67
C PRO A 4 9.66 9.11 17.04
N GLY A 5 8.34 9.28 16.98
CA GLY A 5 7.39 8.21 17.28
C GLY A 5 7.43 7.07 16.27
N ILE A 6 7.65 7.37 14.97
CA ILE A 6 7.87 6.35 13.94
C ILE A 6 9.14 5.54 14.24
N ALA A 7 10.24 6.23 14.58
CA ALA A 7 11.52 5.57 14.89
C ALA A 7 11.45 4.73 16.18
N ALA A 8 10.62 5.13 17.13
CA ALA A 8 10.36 4.38 18.37
C ALA A 8 9.35 3.22 18.16
N GLY A 9 8.70 3.11 17.01
CA GLY A 9 7.62 2.14 16.76
C GLY A 9 6.32 2.45 17.50
N GLU A 10 6.13 3.70 17.93
CA GLU A 10 4.94 4.16 18.66
C GLU A 10 3.86 4.70 17.72
N ILE A 11 4.23 5.10 16.51
CA ILE A 11 3.34 5.64 15.48
C ILE A 11 3.42 4.77 14.23
N HIS A 12 2.27 4.30 13.78
CA HIS A 12 2.13 3.45 12.60
C HIS A 12 1.34 4.15 11.51
N PHE A 13 1.82 3.99 10.26
CA PHE A 13 1.18 4.53 9.08
C PHE A 13 0.69 3.40 8.17
N ALA A 14 -0.55 3.51 7.71
CA ALA A 14 -1.03 2.76 6.56
C ALA A 14 -0.90 3.62 5.29
N ILE A 15 -0.77 2.97 4.12
CA ILE A 15 -0.66 3.67 2.82
C ILE A 15 -1.99 3.59 2.09
N GLY A 16 -2.57 4.75 1.78
CA GLY A 16 -3.79 4.89 1.00
C GLY A 16 -3.49 5.43 -0.40
N TYR A 17 -3.03 4.56 -1.32
CA TYR A 17 -2.72 4.95 -2.70
C TYR A 17 -3.73 4.39 -3.69
N SER A 18 -3.75 3.07 -3.85
CA SER A 18 -4.56 2.39 -4.85
C SER A 18 -6.06 2.59 -4.66
N GLU A 19 -6.80 2.62 -5.76
CA GLU A 19 -8.25 2.62 -5.79
C GLU A 19 -8.75 1.44 -6.64
N PRO A 20 -10.04 1.09 -6.61
CA PRO A 20 -10.57 0.02 -7.45
C PRO A 20 -10.20 0.18 -8.93
N ASP A 21 -10.21 1.42 -9.45
CA ASP A 21 -9.92 1.76 -10.84
C ASP A 21 -8.51 2.35 -11.06
N ALA A 22 -7.71 2.54 -10.01
CA ALA A 22 -6.40 3.20 -10.09
C ALA A 22 -5.35 2.44 -9.26
N GLY A 23 -4.70 1.47 -9.87
CA GLY A 23 -3.59 0.71 -9.32
C GLY A 23 -2.30 0.99 -10.10
N SER A 24 -2.05 0.26 -11.18
CA SER A 24 -0.88 0.47 -12.05
C SER A 24 -0.85 1.88 -12.65
N ASP A 25 -2.01 2.44 -13.00
CA ASP A 25 -2.16 3.84 -13.40
C ASP A 25 -2.64 4.70 -12.22
N LEU A 26 -1.80 4.80 -11.20
CA LEU A 26 -2.12 5.55 -9.98
C LEU A 26 -2.42 7.04 -10.25
N ALA A 27 -1.89 7.60 -11.34
CA ALA A 27 -2.14 8.99 -11.72
C ALA A 27 -3.62 9.28 -12.04
N THR A 28 -4.46 8.25 -12.20
CA THR A 28 -5.90 8.37 -12.45
C THR A 28 -6.75 8.32 -11.18
N LEU A 29 -6.15 8.32 -9.98
CA LEU A 29 -6.88 8.31 -8.72
C LEU A 29 -7.94 9.41 -8.64
N LYS A 30 -9.08 9.07 -8.00
CA LYS A 30 -10.28 9.91 -7.92
C LYS A 30 -10.61 10.39 -6.50
N THR A 31 -10.05 9.75 -5.46
CA THR A 31 -10.21 10.23 -4.07
C THR A 31 -9.88 11.71 -4.04
N ALA A 32 -10.89 12.53 -3.75
CA ALA A 32 -10.79 13.99 -3.81
C ALA A 32 -10.46 14.56 -2.44
N ALA A 33 -9.68 15.64 -2.43
CA ALA A 33 -9.43 16.43 -1.23
C ALA A 33 -9.57 17.92 -1.60
N ARG A 34 -10.70 18.51 -1.23
CA ARG A 34 -10.99 19.92 -1.50
C ARG A 34 -10.58 20.79 -0.34
N LEU A 35 -9.76 21.80 -0.59
CA LEU A 35 -9.34 22.75 0.45
C LEU A 35 -10.51 23.71 0.78
N GLU A 36 -10.93 23.72 2.03
CA GLU A 36 -11.97 24.58 2.58
C GLU A 36 -11.42 25.33 3.80
N GLY A 37 -11.01 26.57 3.60
CA GLY A 37 -10.41 27.37 4.66
C GLY A 37 -9.08 26.77 5.17
N ASP A 38 -9.09 26.31 6.40
CA ASP A 38 -7.92 25.76 7.10
C ASP A 38 -7.84 24.21 7.08
N HIS A 39 -8.70 23.53 6.34
CA HIS A 39 -8.72 22.07 6.26
C HIS A 39 -9.07 21.56 4.86
N PHE A 40 -8.71 20.33 4.59
CA PHE A 40 -9.17 19.57 3.43
C PHE A 40 -10.40 18.77 3.82
N VAL A 41 -11.39 18.71 2.91
CA VAL A 41 -12.51 17.76 2.98
C VAL A 41 -12.24 16.64 2.00
N VAL A 42 -12.07 15.43 2.54
CA VAL A 42 -11.67 14.24 1.78
C VAL A 42 -12.87 13.34 1.54
N ASN A 43 -13.06 12.93 0.27
CA ASN A 43 -14.08 11.99 -0.16
C ASN A 43 -13.50 10.98 -1.15
N GLY A 44 -13.85 9.72 -0.98
CA GLY A 44 -13.42 8.64 -1.88
C GLY A 44 -13.17 7.34 -1.16
N ASN A 45 -12.46 6.45 -1.83
CA ASN A 45 -12.12 5.14 -1.27
C ASN A 45 -10.76 4.67 -1.79
N LYS A 46 -10.08 3.89 -0.96
CA LYS A 46 -8.82 3.24 -1.30
C LYS A 46 -8.95 1.73 -1.17
N LEU A 47 -8.09 1.02 -1.87
CA LEU A 47 -8.01 -0.43 -1.84
C LEU A 47 -6.58 -0.86 -1.50
N TRP A 48 -6.45 -2.00 -0.86
CA TRP A 48 -5.17 -2.58 -0.44
C TRP A 48 -4.44 -1.75 0.64
N THR A 49 -5.20 -1.11 1.53
CA THR A 49 -4.67 -0.37 2.67
C THR A 49 -4.28 -1.34 3.79
N SER A 50 -3.14 -2.00 3.64
CA SER A 50 -2.66 -2.99 4.60
C SER A 50 -2.26 -2.33 5.92
N GLY A 51 -2.54 -3.02 7.04
CA GLY A 51 -2.17 -2.57 8.37
C GLY A 51 -3.05 -1.47 8.94
N ILE A 52 -4.18 -1.13 8.31
CA ILE A 52 -5.09 -0.05 8.77
C ILE A 52 -5.63 -0.29 10.19
N GLU A 53 -5.79 -1.54 10.60
CA GLU A 53 -6.31 -1.89 11.94
C GLU A 53 -5.40 -1.41 13.08
N ALA A 54 -4.09 -1.35 12.82
CA ALA A 54 -3.08 -0.91 13.79
C ALA A 54 -2.52 0.48 13.46
N ALA A 55 -2.99 1.11 12.38
CA ALA A 55 -2.48 2.41 11.98
C ALA A 55 -3.07 3.55 12.81
N ASP A 56 -2.21 4.49 13.20
CA ASP A 56 -2.61 5.77 13.79
C ASP A 56 -2.96 6.78 12.70
N PHE A 57 -2.23 6.70 11.57
CA PHE A 57 -2.41 7.63 10.46
C PHE A 57 -2.41 6.89 9.11
N ILE A 58 -3.04 7.53 8.14
CA ILE A 58 -3.05 7.10 6.74
C ILE A 58 -2.24 8.10 5.92
N TRP A 59 -1.24 7.61 5.21
CA TRP A 59 -0.47 8.34 4.20
C TRP A 59 -1.26 8.31 2.90
N LEU A 60 -2.09 9.34 2.70
CA LEU A 60 -3.15 9.35 1.69
C LEU A 60 -2.75 10.15 0.45
N ALA A 61 -2.80 9.53 -0.72
CA ALA A 61 -2.78 10.23 -2.00
C ALA A 61 -4.19 10.66 -2.39
N ALA A 62 -4.40 11.94 -2.64
CA ALA A 62 -5.69 12.49 -3.03
C ALA A 62 -5.56 13.53 -4.13
N ARG A 63 -6.61 13.66 -4.94
CA ARG A 63 -6.73 14.66 -5.98
C ARG A 63 -7.19 15.97 -5.37
N THR A 64 -6.30 16.95 -5.38
CA THR A 64 -6.57 18.30 -4.86
C THR A 64 -6.88 19.32 -5.95
N ASP A 65 -6.62 18.96 -7.22
CA ASP A 65 -7.00 19.76 -8.38
C ASP A 65 -7.47 18.83 -9.52
N PRO A 66 -8.78 18.76 -9.79
CA PRO A 66 -9.33 17.92 -10.85
C PRO A 66 -9.09 18.45 -12.27
N GLU A 67 -8.80 19.75 -12.41
CA GLU A 67 -8.60 20.41 -13.71
C GLU A 67 -7.16 20.19 -14.24
N ARG A 68 -6.23 19.88 -13.37
CA ARG A 68 -4.85 19.57 -13.77
C ARG A 68 -4.72 18.18 -14.35
N ALA A 69 -3.84 18.07 -15.34
CA ALA A 69 -3.57 16.79 -15.98
C ALA A 69 -3.05 15.76 -14.98
N ARG A 70 -3.72 14.61 -14.92
CA ARG A 70 -3.32 13.36 -14.25
C ARG A 70 -2.52 13.58 -12.93
N HIS A 71 -1.20 13.42 -12.99
CA HIS A 71 -0.31 13.46 -11.83
C HIS A 71 -0.08 14.88 -11.24
N LEU A 72 -0.38 15.94 -11.98
CA LEU A 72 -0.11 17.32 -11.57
C LEU A 72 -1.11 17.88 -10.54
N GLY A 73 -2.24 17.19 -10.34
CA GLY A 73 -3.30 17.61 -9.39
C GLY A 73 -3.36 16.74 -8.14
N ILE A 74 -2.29 16.01 -7.79
CA ILE A 74 -2.26 15.09 -6.66
C ILE A 74 -1.46 15.67 -5.51
N SER A 75 -1.99 15.56 -4.30
CA SER A 75 -1.29 15.88 -3.04
C SER A 75 -1.22 14.66 -2.13
N LEU A 76 -0.31 14.69 -1.16
CA LEU A 76 -0.25 13.75 -0.07
C LEU A 76 -0.72 14.40 1.23
N LEU A 77 -1.59 13.70 1.95
CA LEU A 77 -2.15 14.13 3.22
C LEU A 77 -1.86 13.07 4.30
N ILE A 78 -1.61 13.51 5.52
CA ILE A 78 -1.61 12.65 6.70
C ILE A 78 -3.01 12.71 7.30
N VAL A 79 -3.75 11.61 7.25
CA VAL A 79 -5.12 11.50 7.75
C VAL A 79 -5.09 10.67 9.04
N ASP A 80 -5.72 11.16 10.10
CA ASP A 80 -5.94 10.37 11.31
C ASP A 80 -6.82 9.16 10.96
N ALA A 81 -6.33 7.95 11.21
CA ALA A 81 -7.05 6.71 10.87
C ALA A 81 -8.38 6.56 11.65
N LYS A 82 -8.53 7.30 12.75
CA LYS A 82 -9.72 7.30 13.61
C LYS A 82 -10.60 8.56 13.43
N ALA A 83 -10.27 9.41 12.44
CA ALA A 83 -11.07 10.60 12.16
C ALA A 83 -12.51 10.24 11.80
N ALA A 84 -13.45 11.11 12.19
CA ALA A 84 -14.85 10.98 11.77
C ALA A 84 -14.94 10.92 10.24
N GLY A 85 -15.71 9.97 9.70
CA GLY A 85 -15.87 9.72 8.26
C GLY A 85 -14.84 8.75 7.67
N VAL A 86 -13.82 8.33 8.42
CA VAL A 86 -12.94 7.22 8.01
C VAL A 86 -13.57 5.89 8.44
N SER A 87 -13.65 4.95 7.52
CA SER A 87 -14.06 3.57 7.81
C SER A 87 -13.31 2.60 6.93
N HIS A 88 -13.32 1.31 7.28
CA HIS A 88 -12.65 0.28 6.50
C HIS A 88 -13.39 -1.05 6.52
N THR A 89 -13.13 -1.86 5.52
CA THR A 89 -13.57 -3.26 5.42
C THR A 89 -12.37 -4.14 5.16
N LEU A 90 -12.16 -5.14 6.00
CA LEU A 90 -11.05 -6.08 5.86
C LEU A 90 -11.24 -7.00 4.65
N ILE A 91 -10.14 -7.28 3.96
CA ILE A 91 -10.07 -8.18 2.82
C ILE A 91 -9.07 -9.28 3.15
N GLN A 92 -9.57 -10.50 3.28
CA GLN A 92 -8.72 -11.67 3.49
C GLN A 92 -8.09 -12.08 2.16
N THR A 93 -6.76 -12.14 2.12
CA THR A 93 -5.99 -12.64 0.99
C THR A 93 -5.22 -13.90 1.36
N VAL A 94 -4.57 -14.54 0.41
CA VAL A 94 -3.72 -15.70 0.69
C VAL A 94 -2.49 -15.24 1.49
N GLY A 95 -2.47 -15.56 2.78
CA GLY A 95 -1.34 -15.31 3.68
C GLY A 95 -1.28 -13.89 4.28
N ASN A 96 -2.23 -13.01 3.99
CA ASN A 96 -2.26 -11.66 4.55
C ASN A 96 -3.69 -11.09 4.68
N VAL A 97 -3.86 -10.07 5.49
CA VAL A 97 -5.07 -9.25 5.57
C VAL A 97 -4.75 -7.85 5.08
N THR A 98 -5.60 -7.31 4.24
CA THR A 98 -5.56 -5.91 3.79
C THR A 98 -6.94 -5.30 3.95
N ALA A 99 -7.18 -4.08 3.46
CA ALA A 99 -8.47 -3.44 3.59
C ALA A 99 -8.84 -2.55 2.40
N ALA A 100 -10.14 -2.39 2.20
CA ALA A 100 -10.70 -1.21 1.55
C ALA A 100 -10.95 -0.15 2.61
N THR A 101 -10.57 1.10 2.35
CA THR A 101 -10.81 2.24 3.23
C THR A 101 -11.68 3.27 2.54
N TYR A 102 -12.57 3.89 3.29
CA TYR A 102 -13.57 4.83 2.80
C TYR A 102 -13.42 6.14 3.55
N TYR A 103 -13.61 7.23 2.82
CA TYR A 103 -13.52 8.59 3.31
C TYR A 103 -14.82 9.32 2.94
N ASP A 104 -15.60 9.70 3.94
CA ASP A 104 -16.85 10.43 3.78
C ASP A 104 -16.76 11.74 4.56
N GLN A 105 -16.61 12.85 3.85
CA GLN A 105 -16.47 14.20 4.41
C GLN A 105 -15.39 14.30 5.50
N VAL A 106 -14.29 13.56 5.36
CA VAL A 106 -13.20 13.54 6.36
C VAL A 106 -12.49 14.89 6.36
N ARG A 107 -12.46 15.54 7.52
CA ARG A 107 -11.79 16.84 7.71
C ARG A 107 -10.33 16.62 8.10
N VAL A 108 -9.42 17.08 7.27
CA VAL A 108 -7.98 16.96 7.47
C VAL A 108 -7.37 18.35 7.59
N PRO A 109 -6.74 18.71 8.72
CA PRO A 109 -6.12 20.03 8.88
C PRO A 109 -5.12 20.33 7.76
N ARG A 110 -5.06 21.57 7.32
CA ARG A 110 -4.16 22.01 6.24
C ARG A 110 -2.69 21.71 6.53
N GLU A 111 -2.30 21.76 7.80
CA GLU A 111 -0.95 21.44 8.28
C GLU A 111 -0.54 19.97 8.10
N MET A 112 -1.51 19.10 7.82
CA MET A 112 -1.29 17.68 7.50
C MET A 112 -0.99 17.44 6.01
N LEU A 113 -0.89 18.50 5.20
CA LEU A 113 -0.36 18.42 3.85
C LEU A 113 1.13 18.10 3.89
N VAL A 114 1.55 17.11 3.13
CA VAL A 114 2.95 16.71 3.00
C VAL A 114 3.56 17.35 1.77
N GLY A 115 4.56 18.20 1.98
CA GLY A 115 5.20 18.95 0.91
C GLY A 115 4.31 20.07 0.37
N GLU A 116 4.37 20.29 -0.93
CA GLU A 116 3.62 21.35 -1.61
C GLU A 116 2.25 20.85 -2.08
N LEU A 117 1.27 21.76 -2.11
CA LEU A 117 -0.03 21.49 -2.70
C LEU A 117 0.13 21.14 -4.19
N HIS A 118 -0.49 20.05 -4.62
CA HIS A 118 -0.37 19.44 -5.96
C HIS A 118 1.03 18.85 -6.27
N GLY A 119 1.95 18.83 -5.30
CA GLY A 119 3.32 18.27 -5.42
C GLY A 119 3.44 16.79 -5.02
N GLY A 120 2.35 16.11 -4.70
CA GLY A 120 2.35 14.76 -4.13
C GLY A 120 2.95 13.69 -5.04
N TRP A 121 2.84 13.84 -6.37
CA TRP A 121 3.33 12.82 -7.31
C TRP A 121 4.82 12.52 -7.17
N LYS A 122 5.64 13.55 -6.99
CA LYS A 122 7.08 13.40 -6.79
C LYS A 122 7.41 12.60 -5.53
N LEU A 123 6.66 12.83 -4.46
CA LEU A 123 6.82 12.11 -3.19
C LEU A 123 6.39 10.64 -3.33
N ILE A 124 5.25 10.38 -3.98
CA ILE A 124 4.74 9.04 -4.26
C ILE A 124 5.76 8.22 -5.06
N THR A 125 6.26 8.77 -6.16
CA THR A 125 7.22 8.07 -7.02
C THR A 125 8.55 7.83 -6.33
N SER A 126 9.03 8.77 -5.51
CA SER A 126 10.21 8.60 -4.66
C SER A 126 10.03 7.44 -3.68
N GLN A 127 8.90 7.41 -2.96
CA GLN A 127 8.60 6.34 -2.00
C GLN A 127 8.51 4.97 -2.69
N LEU A 128 7.77 4.85 -3.79
CA LEU A 128 7.63 3.60 -4.54
C LEU A 128 8.98 3.08 -5.06
N ASN A 129 9.90 3.98 -5.42
CA ASN A 129 11.25 3.57 -5.82
C ASN A 129 12.06 3.01 -4.65
N HIS A 130 11.95 3.61 -3.45
CA HIS A 130 12.59 3.07 -2.25
C HIS A 130 11.97 1.73 -1.81
N GLU A 131 10.66 1.60 -1.91
CA GLU A 131 9.96 0.35 -1.61
C GLU A 131 10.44 -0.80 -2.50
N ARG A 132 10.63 -0.57 -3.81
CA ARG A 132 11.17 -1.59 -4.73
C ARG A 132 12.53 -2.11 -4.30
N LEU A 133 13.40 -1.26 -3.76
CA LEU A 133 14.70 -1.69 -3.23
C LEU A 133 14.52 -2.56 -1.97
N GLY A 134 13.60 -2.18 -1.09
CA GLY A 134 13.25 -2.96 0.10
C GLY A 134 12.67 -4.33 -0.24
N LEU A 135 11.81 -4.42 -1.26
CA LEU A 135 11.24 -5.68 -1.73
C LEU A 135 12.29 -6.66 -2.27
N GLY A 136 13.44 -6.17 -2.77
CA GLY A 136 14.57 -7.01 -3.17
C GLY A 136 15.09 -7.89 -2.03
N ALA A 137 15.06 -7.40 -0.79
CA ALA A 137 15.42 -8.18 0.40
C ALA A 137 14.44 -9.33 0.72
N TRP A 138 13.23 -9.32 0.13
CA TRP A 138 12.26 -10.41 0.28
C TRP A 138 12.54 -11.60 -0.64
N ALA A 139 13.48 -11.47 -1.58
CA ALA A 139 13.87 -12.58 -2.46
C ALA A 139 14.26 -13.83 -1.66
N ASP A 140 14.95 -13.68 -0.53
CA ASP A 140 15.30 -14.79 0.35
C ASP A 140 14.07 -15.54 0.90
N LYS A 141 12.95 -14.85 1.12
CA LYS A 141 11.70 -15.48 1.56
C LYS A 141 11.08 -16.37 0.47
N VAL A 142 11.38 -16.09 -0.80
CA VAL A 142 10.93 -16.91 -1.93
C VAL A 142 11.92 -18.03 -2.20
N PHE A 143 13.22 -17.76 -2.17
CA PHE A 143 14.25 -18.76 -2.43
C PHE A 143 14.33 -19.87 -1.36
N GLY A 144 14.08 -19.55 -0.09
CA GLY A 144 14.06 -20.54 0.99
C GLY A 144 13.01 -21.64 0.77
N PRO A 145 11.73 -21.33 0.58
CA PRO A 145 10.68 -22.30 0.22
C PRO A 145 11.00 -23.05 -1.09
N PHE A 146 11.46 -22.35 -2.13
CA PHE A 146 11.82 -22.98 -3.39
C PHE A 146 12.93 -24.06 -3.22
N ARG A 147 13.99 -23.74 -2.47
CA ARG A 147 15.04 -24.74 -2.16
C ARG A 147 14.49 -25.94 -1.43
N ARG A 148 13.57 -25.76 -0.47
CA ARG A 148 12.93 -26.88 0.25
C ARG A 148 12.12 -27.76 -0.68
N VAL A 149 11.30 -27.15 -1.56
CA VAL A 149 10.54 -27.89 -2.57
C VAL A 149 11.47 -28.65 -3.52
N LEU A 150 12.56 -28.02 -3.96
CA LEU A 150 13.53 -28.66 -4.84
C LEU A 150 14.23 -29.84 -4.15
N LEU A 151 14.61 -29.69 -2.88
CA LEU A 151 15.21 -30.80 -2.09
C LEU A 151 14.22 -31.95 -1.92
N TRP A 152 12.97 -31.65 -1.57
CA TRP A 152 11.90 -32.64 -1.50
C TRP A 152 11.70 -33.37 -2.83
N ALA A 153 11.61 -32.63 -3.94
CA ALA A 153 11.40 -33.23 -5.26
C ALA A 153 12.55 -34.15 -5.71
N ARG A 154 13.78 -33.90 -5.21
CA ARG A 154 14.97 -34.70 -5.49
C ARG A 154 15.13 -35.89 -4.55
N ALA A 155 14.49 -35.85 -3.38
CA ALA A 155 14.55 -36.96 -2.44
C ALA A 155 13.78 -38.18 -3.01
N ALA A 156 14.32 -39.36 -2.81
CA ALA A 156 13.62 -40.61 -3.12
C ALA A 156 12.61 -40.91 -2.00
N ASP A 157 11.43 -41.41 -2.37
CA ASP A 157 10.47 -41.95 -1.43
C ASP A 157 10.88 -43.37 -0.98
N GLU A 158 10.05 -44.01 -0.18
CA GLU A 158 10.26 -45.38 0.33
C GLU A 158 10.36 -46.46 -0.78
N GLN A 159 9.87 -46.13 -1.99
CA GLN A 159 9.89 -46.99 -3.18
C GLN A 159 11.06 -46.63 -4.12
N GLY A 160 11.90 -45.66 -3.74
CA GLY A 160 13.02 -45.19 -4.54
C GLY A 160 12.64 -44.21 -5.68
N LEU A 161 11.37 -43.76 -5.73
CA LEU A 161 10.90 -42.83 -6.75
C LEU A 161 11.13 -41.37 -6.31
N ARG A 162 11.47 -40.51 -7.26
CA ARG A 162 11.67 -39.09 -7.00
C ARG A 162 10.65 -38.27 -7.78
N ALA A 163 10.03 -37.27 -7.11
CA ALA A 163 9.04 -36.41 -7.74
C ALA A 163 9.65 -35.65 -8.96
N ILE A 164 10.93 -35.27 -8.90
CA ILE A 164 11.62 -34.56 -9.98
C ILE A 164 11.72 -35.36 -11.29
N ASP A 165 11.56 -36.68 -11.25
CA ASP A 165 11.62 -37.54 -12.45
C ASP A 165 10.33 -37.44 -13.26
N GLN A 166 9.25 -36.91 -12.69
CA GLN A 166 8.00 -36.64 -13.39
C GLN A 166 8.15 -35.42 -14.32
N PRO A 167 7.79 -35.53 -15.63
CA PRO A 167 7.99 -34.44 -16.58
C PRO A 167 7.23 -33.15 -16.23
N TRP A 168 6.05 -33.28 -15.59
CA TRP A 168 5.25 -32.13 -15.17
C TRP A 168 5.86 -31.40 -13.95
N VAL A 169 6.47 -32.14 -13.01
CA VAL A 169 7.18 -31.56 -11.87
C VAL A 169 8.41 -30.78 -12.34
N ARG A 170 9.17 -31.39 -13.28
CA ARG A 170 10.38 -30.78 -13.86
C ARG A 170 10.06 -29.50 -14.63
N ARG A 171 8.86 -29.37 -15.19
CA ARG A 171 8.41 -28.14 -15.87
C ARG A 171 7.89 -27.07 -14.90
N ALA A 172 7.42 -27.46 -13.72
CA ALA A 172 6.90 -26.54 -12.71
C ALA A 172 8.00 -25.94 -11.81
N LEU A 173 9.15 -26.61 -11.69
CA LEU A 173 10.34 -26.16 -10.96
C LEU A 173 11.36 -25.50 -11.86
#